data_459289628841805383af9ae4fa2b2379
#
_entry.id   459289628841805383af9ae4fa2b2379
#
_cell.length_a   1.000
_cell.length_b   1.000
_cell.length_c   1.000
_cell.angle_alpha   90.00
_cell.angle_beta   90.00
_cell.angle_gamma   90.00
#
_symmetry.space_group_name_H-M   'P 1'
#
loop_
_entity.id
_entity.type
_entity.pdbx_description
1 polymer ?
#
loop_
_entity_poly.entity_id
_entity_poly.type
_entity_poly.pdbx_seq_one_letter_code
_entity_poly.pdbx_strand_id
1 'polypeptide(L)'
;MAVLRESIRQLEKRIAELAAQQEDWPIFQSLPGAGAALAPRLMVALGTQRDRYSSARDLQCFSGIAPVKEASGNTQWVHFRWACPKFLRQTFHEWAACSIAQCEWAKAYYDQQKTRGKQHHVAVRALAFKWMRILYRCWKDRRPYREEIYLASLAKRTALAQAAQMP
;
A
#
# COMPACT_ATOMS: atom_id res chain seq x y z
N MET A 1 9.65 31.29 10.74
CA MET A 1 9.64 29.82 11.10
C MET A 1 8.50 29.47 12.05
N ALA A 2 8.22 30.25 13.12
CA ALA A 2 7.11 29.97 14.05
C ALA A 2 5.71 30.02 13.37
N VAL A 3 5.45 31.04 12.57
CA VAL A 3 4.17 31.21 11.85
C VAL A 3 3.89 30.02 10.91
N LEU A 4 4.88 29.57 10.15
CA LEU A 4 4.72 28.44 9.25
C LEU A 4 4.39 27.14 10.00
N ARG A 5 5.04 26.89 11.14
CA ARG A 5 4.76 25.71 11.97
C ARG A 5 3.34 25.75 12.53
N GLU A 6 2.87 26.92 12.95
CA GLU A 6 1.52 27.07 13.46
C GLU A 6 0.48 26.84 12.35
N SER A 7 0.69 27.40 11.15
CA SER A 7 -0.19 27.16 10.00
C SER A 7 -0.24 25.67 9.62
N ILE A 8 0.90 24.95 9.64
CA ILE A 8 0.94 23.51 9.40
C ILE A 8 0.09 22.77 10.44
N ARG A 9 0.26 23.05 11.73
CA ARG A 9 -0.52 22.40 12.80
C ARG A 9 -2.03 22.63 12.63
N GLN A 10 -2.43 23.84 12.27
CA GLN A 10 -3.85 24.15 12.03
C GLN A 10 -4.41 23.37 10.85
N LEU A 11 -3.65 23.24 9.76
CA LEU A 11 -4.04 22.43 8.60
C LEU A 11 -4.11 20.94 8.95
N GLU A 12 -3.13 20.40 9.67
CA GLU A 12 -3.13 19.01 10.13
C GLU A 12 -4.33 18.70 11.02
N LYS A 13 -4.64 19.59 11.97
CA LYS A 13 -5.84 19.48 12.82
C LYS A 13 -7.11 19.46 11.98
N ARG A 14 -7.22 20.39 11.02
CA ARG A 14 -8.39 20.47 10.14
C ARG A 14 -8.55 19.22 9.27
N ILE A 15 -7.45 18.69 8.73
CA ILE A 15 -7.45 17.43 7.97
C ILE A 15 -7.94 16.28 8.84
N ALA A 16 -7.45 16.16 10.07
CA ALA A 16 -7.87 15.10 10.99
C ALA A 16 -9.37 15.18 11.33
N GLU A 17 -9.90 16.39 11.60
CA GLU A 17 -11.31 16.63 11.86
C GLU A 17 -12.20 16.23 10.67
N LEU A 18 -11.82 16.60 9.46
CA LEU A 18 -12.56 16.27 8.25
C LEU A 18 -12.47 14.77 7.91
N ALA A 19 -11.32 14.16 8.13
CA ALA A 19 -11.12 12.74 7.92
C ALA A 19 -11.98 11.90 8.87
N ALA A 20 -12.05 12.28 10.15
CA ALA A 20 -12.84 11.60 11.17
C ALA A 20 -14.35 11.59 10.87
N GLN A 21 -14.84 12.54 10.08
CA GLN A 21 -16.24 12.62 9.67
C GLN A 21 -16.58 11.67 8.50
N GLN A 22 -15.57 11.06 7.86
CA GLN A 22 -15.79 10.17 6.72
C GLN A 22 -16.13 8.76 7.17
N GLU A 23 -17.15 8.16 6.54
CA GLU A 23 -17.59 6.77 6.80
C GLU A 23 -16.44 5.75 6.70
N ASP A 24 -15.54 5.96 5.76
CA ASP A 24 -14.41 5.06 5.49
C ASP A 24 -13.20 5.27 6.43
N TRP A 25 -13.23 6.28 7.29
CA TRP A 25 -12.09 6.62 8.15
C TRP A 25 -11.53 5.44 8.96
N PRO A 26 -12.37 4.58 9.59
CA PRO A 26 -11.87 3.42 10.34
C PRO A 26 -11.00 2.47 9.52
N ILE A 27 -11.23 2.37 8.21
CA ILE A 27 -10.43 1.53 7.30
C ILE A 27 -9.00 2.05 7.24
N PHE A 28 -8.84 3.34 7.01
CA PHE A 28 -7.52 3.96 6.83
C PHE A 28 -6.76 4.13 8.15
N GLN A 29 -7.49 4.38 9.24
CA GLN A 29 -6.93 4.47 10.58
C GLN A 29 -6.37 3.12 11.08
N SER A 30 -6.95 2.01 10.65
CA SER A 30 -6.51 0.66 11.04
C SER A 30 -5.22 0.19 10.38
N LEU A 31 -4.71 0.94 9.39
CA LEU A 31 -3.55 0.54 8.60
C LEU A 31 -2.24 0.82 9.36
N PRO A 32 -1.39 -0.19 9.58
CA PRO A 32 -0.11 0.03 10.24
C PRO A 32 0.79 0.96 9.42
N GLY A 33 1.43 1.91 10.08
CA GLY A 33 2.31 2.89 9.45
C GLY A 33 1.61 4.03 8.71
N ALA A 34 0.27 4.08 8.66
CA ALA A 34 -0.44 5.18 8.03
C ALA A 34 -0.41 6.47 8.87
N GLY A 35 -0.64 6.36 10.18
CA GLY A 35 -0.59 7.50 11.10
C GLY A 35 -1.47 8.67 10.68
N ALA A 36 -1.31 9.81 11.37
CA ALA A 36 -2.14 10.99 11.15
C ALA A 36 -1.93 11.65 9.77
N ALA A 37 -0.76 11.49 9.17
CA ALA A 37 -0.43 12.13 7.90
C ALA A 37 -0.82 11.27 6.68
N LEU A 38 -0.54 9.95 6.73
CA LEU A 38 -0.73 9.08 5.57
C LEU A 38 -2.12 8.50 5.48
N ALA A 39 -2.84 8.28 6.60
CA ALA A 39 -4.19 7.75 6.58
C ALA A 39 -5.17 8.65 5.79
N PRO A 40 -5.23 9.97 6.00
CA PRO A 40 -6.05 10.86 5.16
C PRO A 40 -5.61 10.88 3.70
N ARG A 41 -4.29 10.80 3.43
CA ARG A 41 -3.77 10.78 2.06
C ARG A 41 -4.19 9.51 1.32
N LEU A 42 -4.17 8.35 1.99
CA LEU A 42 -4.63 7.07 1.45
C LEU A 42 -6.14 7.10 1.18
N MET A 43 -6.92 7.72 2.08
CA MET A 43 -8.36 7.89 1.90
C MET A 43 -8.67 8.72 0.65
N VAL A 44 -7.98 9.86 0.46
CA VAL A 44 -8.12 10.69 -0.74
C VAL A 44 -7.66 9.94 -2.00
N ALA A 45 -6.61 9.13 -1.91
CA ALA A 45 -6.09 8.35 -3.02
C ALA A 45 -7.10 7.32 -3.56
N LEU A 46 -7.86 6.67 -2.70
CA LEU A 46 -8.89 5.71 -3.09
C LEU A 46 -10.21 6.39 -3.45
N GLY A 47 -10.58 7.44 -2.71
CA GLY A 47 -11.87 8.11 -2.82
C GLY A 47 -13.01 7.26 -2.27
N THR A 48 -14.25 7.74 -2.46
CA THR A 48 -15.47 7.10 -1.96
C THR A 48 -16.18 6.22 -2.99
N GLN A 49 -15.89 6.41 -4.28
CA GLN A 49 -16.53 5.67 -5.38
C GLN A 49 -15.91 4.27 -5.51
N ARG A 50 -16.65 3.24 -5.13
CA ARG A 50 -16.21 1.83 -5.11
C ARG A 50 -16.04 1.21 -6.50
N ASP A 51 -16.64 1.77 -7.50
CA ASP A 51 -16.57 1.37 -8.91
C ASP A 51 -15.41 2.00 -9.68
N ARG A 52 -14.75 3.01 -9.09
CA ARG A 52 -13.60 3.69 -9.69
C ARG A 52 -12.49 2.73 -10.15
N TYR A 53 -12.28 1.65 -9.40
CA TYR A 53 -11.31 0.61 -9.74
C TYR A 53 -12.02 -0.75 -9.79
N SER A 54 -11.93 -1.43 -10.92
CA SER A 54 -12.53 -2.76 -11.09
C SER A 54 -11.75 -3.83 -10.32
N SER A 55 -10.45 -3.61 -10.10
CA SER A 55 -9.57 -4.55 -9.39
C SER A 55 -8.46 -3.84 -8.63
N ALA A 56 -7.83 -4.56 -7.70
CA ALA A 56 -6.60 -4.10 -7.05
C ALA A 56 -5.48 -3.82 -8.07
N ARG A 57 -5.45 -4.56 -9.18
CA ARG A 57 -4.47 -4.37 -10.24
C ARG A 57 -4.66 -3.03 -10.95
N ASP A 58 -5.89 -2.60 -11.17
CA ASP A 58 -6.16 -1.29 -11.79
C ASP A 58 -5.65 -0.15 -10.93
N LEU A 59 -5.90 -0.23 -9.61
CA LEU A 59 -5.34 0.73 -8.64
C LEU A 59 -3.81 0.72 -8.68
N GLN A 60 -3.17 -0.47 -8.71
CA GLN A 60 -1.72 -0.62 -8.78
C GLN A 60 -1.13 -0.04 -10.07
N CYS A 61 -1.80 -0.25 -11.20
CA CYS A 61 -1.40 0.31 -12.50
C CYS A 61 -1.58 1.82 -12.53
N PHE A 62 -2.74 2.30 -12.10
CA PHE A 62 -3.06 3.74 -12.10
C PHE A 62 -2.11 4.53 -11.20
N SER A 63 -1.80 4.00 -10.00
CA SER A 63 -0.86 4.65 -9.08
C SER A 63 0.61 4.59 -9.50
N GLY A 64 0.96 3.80 -10.53
CA GLY A 64 2.34 3.61 -10.97
C GLY A 64 3.19 2.72 -10.05
N ILE A 65 2.58 2.00 -9.11
CA ILE A 65 3.27 1.02 -8.25
C ILE A 65 3.49 -0.30 -9.01
N ALA A 66 2.55 -0.69 -9.89
CA ALA A 66 2.74 -1.88 -10.72
C ALA A 66 3.93 -1.71 -11.68
N PRO A 67 4.83 -2.70 -11.73
CA PRO A 67 5.94 -2.67 -12.67
C PRO A 67 5.43 -2.80 -14.11
N VAL A 68 6.12 -2.16 -15.04
CA VAL A 68 5.97 -2.37 -16.48
C VAL A 68 7.03 -3.38 -16.90
N LYS A 69 6.59 -4.47 -17.51
CA LYS A 69 7.50 -5.46 -18.13
C LYS A 69 7.50 -5.21 -19.61
N GLU A 70 8.67 -5.08 -20.16
CA GLU A 70 8.91 -5.02 -21.60
C GLU A 70 9.80 -6.18 -22.00
N ALA A 71 9.54 -6.76 -23.16
CA ALA A 71 10.32 -7.84 -23.73
C ALA A 71 10.56 -7.57 -25.22
N SER A 72 11.78 -7.80 -25.66
CA SER A 72 12.17 -7.78 -27.06
C SER A 72 13.09 -8.96 -27.35
N GLY A 73 12.62 -9.91 -28.14
CA GLY A 73 13.32 -11.18 -28.35
C GLY A 73 13.55 -11.91 -27.03
N ASN A 74 14.78 -12.24 -26.74
CA ASN A 74 15.17 -12.93 -25.49
C ASN A 74 15.47 -11.99 -24.31
N THR A 75 15.35 -10.67 -24.50
CA THR A 75 15.65 -9.68 -23.45
C THR A 75 14.37 -9.23 -22.79
N GLN A 76 14.36 -9.27 -21.45
CA GLN A 76 13.26 -8.74 -20.64
C GLN A 76 13.79 -7.72 -19.64
N TRP A 77 13.11 -6.60 -19.52
CA TRP A 77 13.42 -5.62 -18.49
C TRP A 77 12.15 -5.13 -17.79
N VAL A 78 12.34 -4.65 -16.58
CA VAL A 78 11.26 -4.18 -15.72
C VAL A 78 11.57 -2.76 -15.30
N HIS A 79 10.67 -1.85 -15.60
CA HIS A 79 10.83 -0.45 -15.23
C HIS A 79 9.59 0.16 -14.57
N PHE A 80 9.73 1.41 -14.17
CA PHE A 80 8.63 2.20 -13.63
C PHE A 80 7.63 2.61 -14.70
N ARG A 81 6.38 2.69 -14.32
CA ARG A 81 5.38 3.40 -15.09
C ARG A 81 5.64 4.91 -14.94
N TRP A 82 6.08 5.57 -16.01
CA TRP A 82 6.38 7.00 -16.01
C TRP A 82 5.12 7.86 -15.90
N ALA A 83 4.11 7.57 -16.71
CA ALA A 83 2.84 8.26 -16.73
C ALA A 83 1.92 7.73 -15.62
N CYS A 84 1.94 8.38 -14.46
CA CYS A 84 1.06 8.08 -13.33
C CYS A 84 0.92 9.30 -12.42
N PRO A 85 -0.16 9.42 -11.63
CA PRO A 85 -0.30 10.46 -10.63
C PRO A 85 0.80 10.34 -9.56
N LYS A 86 1.74 11.29 -9.56
CA LYS A 86 2.90 11.28 -8.63
C LYS A 86 2.47 11.23 -7.18
N PHE A 87 1.40 11.94 -6.82
CA PHE A 87 0.83 11.94 -5.47
C PHE A 87 0.46 10.51 -5.01
N LEU A 88 -0.23 9.74 -5.84
CA LEU A 88 -0.63 8.37 -5.49
C LEU A 88 0.60 7.48 -5.31
N ARG A 89 1.51 7.50 -6.26
CA ARG A 89 2.73 6.71 -6.20
C ARG A 89 3.54 7.01 -4.94
N GLN A 90 3.72 8.29 -4.62
CA GLN A 90 4.42 8.73 -3.43
C GLN A 90 3.71 8.26 -2.15
N THR A 91 2.39 8.48 -2.05
CA THR A 91 1.60 8.09 -0.89
C THR A 91 1.71 6.60 -0.59
N PHE A 92 1.53 5.73 -1.59
CA PHE A 92 1.64 4.29 -1.38
C PHE A 92 3.06 3.83 -1.08
N HIS A 93 4.07 4.47 -1.67
CA HIS A 93 5.47 4.16 -1.40
C HIS A 93 5.88 4.56 0.02
N GLU A 94 5.55 5.76 0.46
CA GLU A 94 5.82 6.27 1.81
C GLU A 94 5.11 5.43 2.86
N TRP A 95 3.82 5.12 2.65
CA TRP A 95 3.09 4.27 3.58
C TRP A 95 3.73 2.88 3.70
N ALA A 96 4.08 2.25 2.60
CA ALA A 96 4.75 0.95 2.64
C ALA A 96 6.09 1.02 3.40
N ALA A 97 6.86 2.09 3.23
CA ALA A 97 8.09 2.29 4.00
C ALA A 97 7.82 2.42 5.50
N CYS A 98 6.82 3.22 5.89
CA CYS A 98 6.44 3.40 7.29
C CYS A 98 5.89 2.10 7.92
N SER A 99 5.23 1.25 7.15
CA SER A 99 4.68 -0.02 7.65
C SER A 99 5.74 -1.03 8.08
N ILE A 100 6.97 -0.92 7.56
CA ILE A 100 8.07 -1.84 7.88
C ILE A 100 8.38 -1.85 9.39
N ALA A 101 8.31 -0.69 10.04
CA ALA A 101 8.60 -0.56 11.47
C ALA A 101 7.42 -0.95 12.37
N GLN A 102 6.20 -1.11 11.83
CA GLN A 102 4.99 -1.26 12.62
C GLN A 102 4.20 -2.55 12.33
N CYS A 103 4.70 -3.39 11.43
CA CYS A 103 4.01 -4.60 11.01
C CYS A 103 5.05 -5.71 10.72
N GLU A 104 5.01 -6.78 11.51
CA GLU A 104 6.02 -7.83 11.46
C GLU A 104 6.09 -8.54 10.11
N TRP A 105 4.94 -8.89 9.50
CA TRP A 105 4.96 -9.53 8.20
C TRP A 105 5.45 -8.59 7.09
N ALA A 106 5.19 -7.27 7.22
CA ALA A 106 5.68 -6.29 6.26
C ALA A 106 7.21 -6.18 6.34
N LYS A 107 7.75 -6.16 7.56
CA LYS A 107 9.19 -6.23 7.82
C LYS A 107 9.80 -7.51 7.25
N ALA A 108 9.24 -8.67 7.59
CA ALA A 108 9.72 -9.96 7.09
C ALA A 108 9.71 -10.03 5.56
N TYR A 109 8.65 -9.51 4.92
CA TYR A 109 8.58 -9.44 3.47
C TYR A 109 9.64 -8.50 2.88
N TYR A 110 9.84 -7.32 3.48
CA TYR A 110 10.88 -6.38 3.06
C TYR A 110 12.27 -7.02 3.19
N ASP A 111 12.59 -7.62 4.34
CA ASP A 111 13.87 -8.29 4.59
C ASP A 111 14.12 -9.43 3.57
N GLN A 112 13.10 -10.21 3.25
CA GLN A 112 13.17 -11.22 2.19
C GLN A 112 13.51 -10.62 0.82
N GLN A 113 12.97 -9.45 0.47
CA GLN A 113 13.32 -8.79 -0.79
C GLN A 113 14.77 -8.29 -0.76
N LYS A 114 15.25 -7.81 0.39
CA LYS A 114 16.66 -7.39 0.58
C LYS A 114 17.61 -8.57 0.45
N THR A 115 17.32 -9.71 1.07
CA THR A 115 18.10 -10.93 0.95
C THR A 115 18.22 -11.43 -0.49
N ARG A 116 17.18 -11.17 -1.31
CA ARG A 116 17.20 -11.45 -2.77
C ARG A 116 17.99 -10.42 -3.59
N GLY A 117 18.77 -9.55 -2.96
CA GLY A 117 19.60 -8.53 -3.61
C GLY A 117 18.84 -7.30 -4.12
N LYS A 118 17.55 -7.10 -3.74
CA LYS A 118 16.81 -5.92 -4.19
C LYS A 118 17.30 -4.67 -3.47
N GLN A 119 17.43 -3.57 -4.22
CA GLN A 119 17.68 -2.27 -3.65
C GLN A 119 16.50 -1.81 -2.76
N HIS A 120 16.75 -0.91 -1.81
CA HIS A 120 15.75 -0.42 -0.85
C HIS A 120 14.42 -0.01 -1.51
N HIS A 121 14.47 0.94 -2.45
CA HIS A 121 13.24 1.45 -3.09
C HIS A 121 12.51 0.39 -3.93
N VAL A 122 13.21 -0.62 -4.45
CA VAL A 122 12.60 -1.74 -5.17
C VAL A 122 11.87 -2.66 -4.19
N ALA A 123 12.48 -2.94 -3.03
CA ALA A 123 11.86 -3.75 -1.97
C ALA A 123 10.63 -3.05 -1.38
N VAL A 124 10.72 -1.76 -1.08
CA VAL A 124 9.58 -0.95 -0.61
C VAL A 124 8.44 -0.94 -1.63
N ARG A 125 8.73 -0.80 -2.92
CA ARG A 125 7.69 -0.83 -3.96
C ARG A 125 7.03 -2.19 -4.09
N ALA A 126 7.79 -3.28 -3.96
CA ALA A 126 7.23 -4.62 -3.92
C ALA A 126 6.30 -4.80 -2.71
N LEU A 127 6.66 -4.23 -1.57
CA LEU A 127 5.80 -4.19 -0.38
C LEU A 127 4.55 -3.34 -0.62
N ALA A 128 4.69 -2.14 -1.23
CA ALA A 128 3.57 -1.29 -1.59
C ALA A 128 2.58 -2.02 -2.52
N PHE A 129 3.09 -2.73 -3.51
CA PHE A 129 2.27 -3.55 -4.42
C PHE A 129 1.44 -4.60 -3.66
N LYS A 130 2.01 -5.20 -2.63
CA LYS A 130 1.33 -6.18 -1.77
C LYS A 130 0.29 -5.50 -0.89
N TRP A 131 0.66 -4.39 -0.23
CA TRP A 131 -0.24 -3.59 0.60
C TRP A 131 -1.46 -3.08 -0.16
N MET A 132 -1.29 -2.63 -1.38
CA MET A 132 -2.40 -2.12 -2.20
C MET A 132 -3.48 -3.19 -2.45
N ARG A 133 -3.12 -4.46 -2.54
CA ARG A 133 -4.10 -5.56 -2.67
C ARG A 133 -4.90 -5.73 -1.38
N ILE A 134 -4.24 -5.60 -0.23
CA ILE A 134 -4.89 -5.70 1.08
C ILE A 134 -5.82 -4.51 1.28
N LEU A 135 -5.29 -3.30 1.08
CA LEU A 135 -6.06 -2.06 1.22
C LEU A 135 -7.27 -2.02 0.28
N TYR A 136 -7.07 -2.39 -0.99
CA TYR A 136 -8.19 -2.47 -1.94
C TYR A 136 -9.30 -3.39 -1.44
N ARG A 137 -8.95 -4.54 -0.86
CA ARG A 137 -9.92 -5.46 -0.29
C ARG A 137 -10.65 -4.86 0.91
N CYS A 138 -9.91 -4.26 1.85
CA CYS A 138 -10.48 -3.57 3.00
C CYS A 138 -11.46 -2.46 2.57
N TRP A 139 -11.03 -1.65 1.61
CA TRP A 139 -11.82 -0.54 1.07
C TRP A 139 -13.07 -1.05 0.31
N LYS A 140 -12.93 -2.07 -0.54
CA LYS A 140 -14.05 -2.63 -1.31
C LYS A 140 -15.10 -3.28 -0.40
N ASP A 141 -14.66 -4.02 0.60
CA ASP A 141 -15.50 -4.74 1.55
C ASP A 141 -15.97 -3.85 2.72
N ARG A 142 -15.56 -2.57 2.77
CA ARG A 142 -15.84 -1.60 3.87
C ARG A 142 -15.46 -2.14 5.25
N ARG A 143 -14.31 -2.79 5.35
CA ARG A 143 -13.83 -3.41 6.60
C ARG A 143 -12.45 -2.90 6.97
N PRO A 144 -12.22 -2.54 8.24
CA PRO A 144 -10.90 -2.22 8.74
C PRO A 144 -9.92 -3.37 8.52
N TYR A 145 -8.64 -3.00 8.39
CA TYR A 145 -7.56 -3.99 8.31
C TYR A 145 -7.46 -4.77 9.62
N ARG A 146 -7.32 -6.09 9.52
CA ARG A 146 -7.04 -6.99 10.63
C ARG A 146 -5.93 -7.94 10.23
N GLU A 147 -4.83 -7.90 10.97
CA GLU A 147 -3.61 -8.65 10.66
C GLU A 147 -3.85 -10.15 10.73
N GLU A 148 -4.65 -10.61 11.69
CA GLU A 148 -4.95 -12.03 11.88
C GLU A 148 -5.62 -12.65 10.64
N ILE A 149 -6.53 -11.90 10.00
CA ILE A 149 -7.21 -12.35 8.77
C ILE A 149 -6.19 -12.50 7.63
N TYR A 150 -5.26 -11.55 7.52
CA TYR A 150 -4.21 -11.61 6.51
C TYR A 150 -3.25 -12.78 6.76
N LEU A 151 -2.78 -12.97 7.99
CA LEU A 151 -1.87 -14.05 8.37
C LEU A 151 -2.52 -15.44 8.18
N ALA A 152 -3.79 -15.60 8.56
CA ALA A 152 -4.53 -16.83 8.30
C ALA A 152 -4.65 -17.14 6.79
N SER A 153 -4.91 -16.12 5.97
CA SER A 153 -4.95 -16.24 4.51
C SER A 153 -3.58 -16.58 3.90
N LEU A 154 -2.50 -16.07 4.50
CA LEU A 154 -1.13 -16.36 4.07
C LEU A 154 -0.77 -17.82 4.40
N ALA A 155 -1.06 -18.28 5.61
CA ALA A 155 -0.81 -19.64 6.06
C ALA A 155 -1.53 -20.67 5.17
N LYS A 156 -2.81 -20.44 4.86
CA LYS A 156 -3.58 -21.30 3.93
C LYS A 156 -2.92 -21.41 2.56
N ARG A 157 -2.44 -20.30 1.99
CA ARG A 157 -1.76 -20.30 0.69
C ARG A 157 -0.42 -21.04 0.72
N THR A 158 0.33 -20.91 1.81
CA THR A 158 1.61 -21.62 1.98
C THR A 158 1.37 -23.13 2.09
N ALA A 159 0.37 -23.55 2.87
CA ALA A 159 0.01 -24.96 3.02
C ALA A 159 -0.44 -25.57 1.66
N LEU A 160 -1.28 -24.85 0.89
CA LEU A 160 -1.70 -25.30 -0.44
C LEU A 160 -0.54 -25.42 -1.43
N ALA A 161 0.41 -24.47 -1.38
CA ALA A 161 1.59 -24.51 -2.23
C ALA A 161 2.52 -25.68 -1.88
N GLN A 162 2.67 -26.01 -0.62
CA GLN A 162 3.44 -27.19 -0.15
C GLN A 162 2.75 -28.51 -0.56
N ALA A 163 1.44 -28.60 -0.40
CA ALA A 163 0.67 -29.78 -0.82
C ALA A 163 0.75 -30.04 -2.33
N ALA A 164 0.80 -28.98 -3.15
CA ALA A 164 0.92 -29.08 -4.60
C ALA A 164 2.34 -29.47 -5.08
N GLN A 165 3.35 -29.46 -4.21
CA GLN A 165 4.73 -29.84 -4.49
C GLN A 165 5.11 -31.24 -3.97
N MET A 166 4.19 -31.89 -3.28
CA MET A 166 4.36 -33.30 -2.88
C MET A 166 3.96 -34.19 -4.06
N PRO A 167 4.83 -35.10 -4.51
CA PRO A 167 4.59 -36.00 -5.65
C PRO A 167 3.46 -36.98 -5.38
#